data_6dfdedda243b422195ff9fec9d2f97f7
#
_entry.id   6dfdedda243b422195ff9fec9d2f97f7
#
_cell.length_a   1.000
_cell.length_b   1.000
_cell.length_c   1.000
_cell.angle_alpha   90.00
_cell.angle_beta   90.00
_cell.angle_gamma   90.00
#
_symmetry.space_group_name_H-M   'P 1'
#
loop_
_entity.id
_entity.type
_entity.pdbx_description
1 polymer ?
#
loop_
_entity_poly.entity_id
_entity_poly.type
_entity_poly.pdbx_seq_one_letter_code
_entity_poly.pdbx_strand_id
1 'polypeptide(L)'
;MAVDFTDIDKNLPDGQNMGGIPQLVYFALQSDVLSWPTPPTTDTENITMEKMGALVGDIKMKVGKKMNSFYITDDEGKLDFEGVGEKDGKSFIMKLRIYNPGLQSKLLGFINLAKNENLVFIAPDNNGNNFLLGDALRGAILDSIDGMTTGQKTEERPGAGMIFSYKTANICQYTGTI
;
A
#
# COMPACT_ATOMS: atom_id res chain seq x y z
N MET A 1 -1.67 -15.28 -25.57
CA MET A 1 -2.82 -14.51 -26.14
C MET A 1 -2.64 -13.05 -25.71
N ALA A 2 -2.74 -12.11 -26.62
CA ALA A 2 -2.64 -10.69 -26.25
C ALA A 2 -3.97 -10.26 -25.61
N VAL A 3 -3.89 -9.47 -24.55
CA VAL A 3 -5.06 -8.81 -23.98
C VAL A 3 -5.43 -7.64 -24.90
N ASP A 4 -6.68 -7.58 -25.34
CA ASP A 4 -7.14 -6.46 -26.15
C ASP A 4 -7.36 -5.22 -25.28
N PHE A 5 -6.98 -4.06 -25.79
CA PHE A 5 -7.30 -2.79 -25.18
C PHE A 5 -8.79 -2.48 -25.40
N THR A 6 -9.43 -2.00 -24.35
CA THR A 6 -10.83 -1.53 -24.38
C THR A 6 -10.89 -0.08 -23.93
N ASP A 7 -12.02 0.57 -24.17
CA ASP A 7 -12.24 1.97 -23.77
C ASP A 7 -12.15 2.09 -22.25
N ILE A 8 -11.52 3.18 -21.79
CA ILE A 8 -11.43 3.53 -20.37
C ILE A 8 -12.26 4.78 -20.16
N ASP A 9 -13.48 4.57 -19.69
CA ASP A 9 -14.39 5.65 -19.38
C ASP A 9 -14.15 6.21 -17.95
N LYS A 10 -14.76 7.35 -17.68
CA LYS A 10 -14.78 7.92 -16.34
C LYS A 10 -15.54 7.00 -15.38
N ASN A 11 -14.85 6.44 -14.41
CA ASN A 11 -15.41 5.43 -13.50
C ASN A 11 -16.38 6.00 -12.47
N LEU A 12 -16.13 7.23 -11.97
CA LEU A 12 -16.91 7.83 -10.90
C LEU A 12 -17.69 9.05 -11.41
N PRO A 13 -18.94 9.26 -10.93
CA PRO A 13 -19.69 10.48 -11.20
C PRO A 13 -18.94 11.74 -10.72
N ASP A 14 -19.31 12.88 -11.28
CA ASP A 14 -18.75 14.17 -10.85
C ASP A 14 -18.96 14.39 -9.35
N GLY A 15 -17.90 14.84 -8.67
CA GLY A 15 -17.90 15.09 -7.23
C GLY A 15 -17.76 13.87 -6.32
N GLN A 16 -17.62 12.66 -6.88
CA GLN A 16 -17.42 11.43 -6.09
C GLN A 16 -15.97 10.92 -6.12
N ASN A 17 -15.10 11.48 -6.96
CA ASN A 17 -13.69 11.14 -6.98
C ASN A 17 -12.94 11.95 -5.92
N MET A 18 -12.67 11.34 -4.78
CA MET A 18 -12.01 11.96 -3.64
C MET A 18 -10.56 11.49 -3.55
N GLY A 19 -9.63 12.42 -3.42
CA GLY A 19 -8.20 12.11 -3.25
C GLY A 19 -7.87 11.67 -1.83
N GLY A 20 -6.68 11.10 -1.66
CA GLY A 20 -6.11 10.74 -0.37
C GLY A 20 -6.41 9.32 0.09
N ILE A 21 -5.92 9.03 1.29
CA ILE A 21 -6.11 7.77 2.02
C ILE A 21 -6.96 8.07 3.26
N PRO A 22 -7.94 7.20 3.62
CA PRO A 22 -8.64 7.31 4.90
C PRO A 22 -7.66 7.30 6.07
N GLN A 23 -8.11 7.70 7.24
CA GLN A 23 -7.32 7.76 8.47
C GLN A 23 -6.83 6.40 8.99
N LEU A 24 -6.80 5.39 8.13
CA LEU A 24 -6.49 4.02 8.50
C LEU A 24 -5.82 3.26 7.36
N VAL A 25 -4.70 2.59 7.67
CA VAL A 25 -4.13 1.52 6.84
C VAL A 25 -3.94 0.28 7.69
N TYR A 26 -3.84 -0.87 7.03
CA TYR A 26 -3.56 -2.14 7.69
C TYR A 26 -2.14 -2.58 7.40
N PHE A 27 -1.49 -3.20 8.39
CA PHE A 27 -0.13 -3.70 8.24
C PHE A 27 0.12 -4.98 9.01
N ALA A 28 1.09 -5.75 8.55
CA ALA A 28 1.62 -6.91 9.26
C ALA A 28 3.07 -7.16 8.83
N LEU A 29 3.76 -8.07 9.52
CA LEU A 29 5.03 -8.60 9.01
C LEU A 29 4.78 -9.49 7.79
N GLN A 30 5.60 -9.36 6.76
CA GLN A 30 5.55 -10.25 5.59
C GLN A 30 5.66 -11.72 6.01
N SER A 31 6.52 -12.02 6.99
CA SER A 31 6.73 -13.37 7.53
C SER A 31 5.50 -13.97 8.23
N ASP A 32 4.53 -13.15 8.63
CA ASP A 32 3.30 -13.60 9.29
C ASP A 32 2.18 -13.95 8.29
N VAL A 33 2.40 -13.73 7.01
CA VAL A 33 1.47 -14.09 5.95
C VAL A 33 1.61 -15.57 5.60
N LEU A 34 0.49 -16.26 5.53
CA LEU A 34 0.40 -17.68 5.15
C LEU A 34 0.24 -17.87 3.64
N SER A 35 -0.66 -17.12 3.04
CA SER A 35 -0.90 -17.16 1.59
C SER A 35 -1.18 -15.78 1.02
N TRP A 36 -0.77 -15.60 -0.23
CA TRP A 36 -0.82 -14.36 -0.95
C TRP A 36 -1.84 -14.41 -2.10
N PRO A 37 -2.50 -13.31 -2.42
CA PRO A 37 -3.27 -13.20 -3.65
C PRO A 37 -2.34 -13.35 -4.86
N THR A 38 -2.89 -13.85 -5.95
CA THR A 38 -2.14 -14.13 -7.17
C THR A 38 -2.24 -12.94 -8.12
N PRO A 39 -1.11 -12.42 -8.61
CA PRO A 39 -1.12 -11.42 -9.66
C PRO A 39 -1.63 -12.02 -10.98
N PRO A 40 -2.30 -11.21 -11.82
CA PRO A 40 -2.79 -11.66 -13.12
C PRO A 40 -1.63 -11.98 -14.05
N THR A 41 -1.85 -12.95 -14.95
CA THR A 41 -0.90 -13.31 -16.02
C THR A 41 -1.59 -13.25 -17.38
N THR A 42 -0.82 -12.89 -18.40
CA THR A 42 -1.31 -12.85 -19.79
C THR A 42 -1.57 -14.22 -20.38
N ASP A 43 -1.12 -15.29 -19.73
CA ASP A 43 -1.30 -16.67 -20.17
C ASP A 43 -2.65 -17.27 -19.77
N THR A 44 -3.44 -16.54 -18.98
CA THR A 44 -4.75 -16.97 -18.52
C THR A 44 -5.77 -16.84 -19.67
N GLU A 45 -6.53 -17.90 -19.93
CA GLU A 45 -7.65 -17.84 -20.89
C GLU A 45 -8.69 -16.79 -20.46
N ASN A 46 -9.19 -16.02 -21.41
CA ASN A 46 -10.19 -14.98 -21.20
C ASN A 46 -9.75 -13.86 -20.22
N ILE A 47 -8.46 -13.56 -20.19
CA ILE A 47 -7.97 -12.40 -19.45
C ILE A 47 -8.47 -11.11 -20.13
N THR A 48 -9.02 -10.21 -19.36
CA THR A 48 -9.47 -8.88 -19.81
C THR A 48 -8.55 -7.80 -19.21
N MET A 49 -8.61 -6.60 -19.79
CA MET A 49 -7.84 -5.46 -19.27
C MET A 49 -8.20 -5.17 -17.81
N GLU A 50 -9.46 -5.28 -17.43
CA GLU A 50 -9.92 -5.13 -16.06
C GLU A 50 -9.31 -6.18 -15.12
N LYS A 51 -9.30 -7.46 -15.51
CA LYS A 51 -8.68 -8.54 -14.74
C LYS A 51 -7.17 -8.37 -14.59
N MET A 52 -6.52 -7.74 -15.56
CA MET A 52 -5.09 -7.40 -15.45
C MET A 52 -4.79 -6.36 -14.37
N GLY A 53 -5.76 -5.58 -13.95
CA GLY A 53 -5.66 -4.59 -12.86
C GLY A 53 -6.07 -5.11 -11.49
N ALA A 54 -6.37 -6.40 -11.30
CA ALA A 54 -6.87 -6.95 -10.05
C ALA A 54 -6.05 -8.14 -9.56
N LEU A 55 -5.77 -8.19 -8.25
CA LEU A 55 -5.22 -9.36 -7.58
C LEU A 55 -6.33 -10.38 -7.32
N VAL A 56 -6.05 -11.65 -7.56
CA VAL A 56 -7.01 -12.74 -7.35
C VAL A 56 -6.75 -13.44 -6.02
N GLY A 57 -7.77 -13.46 -5.17
CA GLY A 57 -7.75 -14.15 -3.87
C GLY A 57 -7.47 -13.24 -2.69
N ASP A 58 -7.54 -13.84 -1.51
CA ASP A 58 -7.35 -13.16 -0.23
C ASP A 58 -5.92 -13.34 0.31
N ILE A 59 -5.43 -12.32 0.99
CA ILE A 59 -4.29 -12.48 1.88
C ILE A 59 -4.74 -13.24 3.12
N LYS A 60 -4.01 -14.28 3.52
CA LYS A 60 -4.31 -15.06 4.73
C LYS A 60 -3.14 -15.00 5.69
N MET A 61 -3.45 -14.73 6.95
CA MET A 61 -2.45 -14.68 8.01
C MET A 61 -2.23 -16.06 8.62
N LYS A 62 -1.05 -16.31 9.17
CA LYS A 62 -0.74 -17.49 9.95
C LYS A 62 -1.60 -17.56 11.21
N VAL A 63 -1.77 -18.76 11.76
CA VAL A 63 -2.56 -18.98 12.98
C VAL A 63 -2.06 -18.08 14.11
N GLY A 64 -2.97 -17.35 14.75
CA GLY A 64 -2.66 -16.41 15.83
C GLY A 64 -2.10 -15.07 15.37
N LYS A 65 -1.97 -14.85 14.05
CA LYS A 65 -1.53 -13.56 13.46
C LYS A 65 -2.70 -12.87 12.78
N LYS A 66 -2.61 -11.54 12.70
CA LYS A 66 -3.62 -10.70 12.04
C LYS A 66 -2.99 -9.46 11.44
N MET A 67 -3.71 -8.85 10.53
CA MET A 67 -3.41 -7.48 10.11
C MET A 67 -3.73 -6.52 11.27
N ASN A 68 -2.79 -5.63 11.55
CA ASN A 68 -2.96 -4.58 12.55
C ASN A 68 -3.35 -3.29 11.84
N SER A 69 -4.05 -2.41 12.54
CA SER A 69 -4.40 -1.10 12.02
C SER A 69 -3.36 -0.04 12.43
N PHE A 70 -3.11 0.90 11.53
CA PHE A 70 -2.28 2.07 11.77
C PHE A 70 -3.10 3.32 11.49
N TYR A 71 -3.25 4.18 12.51
CA TYR A 71 -3.95 5.45 12.37
C TYR A 71 -3.08 6.47 11.62
N ILE A 72 -3.69 7.17 10.68
CA ILE A 72 -3.08 8.26 9.93
C ILE A 72 -3.88 9.53 10.18
N THR A 73 -3.19 10.64 10.41
CA THR A 73 -3.85 11.95 10.47
C THR A 73 -4.47 12.27 9.11
N ASP A 74 -5.65 12.87 9.12
CA ASP A 74 -6.37 13.30 7.93
C ASP A 74 -5.51 14.20 7.03
N ASP A 75 -5.61 14.00 5.72
CA ASP A 75 -4.81 14.67 4.68
C ASP A 75 -3.28 14.46 4.75
N GLU A 76 -2.80 13.53 5.59
CA GLU A 76 -1.37 13.22 5.72
C GLU A 76 -0.99 11.87 5.12
N GLY A 77 -1.96 11.08 4.71
CA GLY A 77 -1.76 9.80 4.04
C GLY A 77 -1.71 9.94 2.51
N LYS A 78 -0.75 9.27 1.87
CA LYS A 78 -0.61 9.29 0.43
C LYS A 78 -0.05 7.97 -0.10
N LEU A 79 -0.59 7.51 -1.21
CA LEU A 79 -0.04 6.40 -1.97
C LEU A 79 0.34 6.90 -3.38
N ASP A 80 1.62 6.86 -3.69
CA ASP A 80 2.16 7.22 -4.99
C ASP A 80 2.59 5.98 -5.77
N PHE A 81 2.40 6.04 -7.09
CA PHE A 81 2.85 5.01 -8.02
C PHE A 81 3.86 5.60 -8.99
N GLU A 82 5.04 5.04 -9.04
CA GLU A 82 6.14 5.51 -9.88
C GLU A 82 6.56 4.39 -10.85
N GLY A 83 6.57 4.69 -12.14
CA GLY A 83 7.13 3.79 -13.15
C GLY A 83 8.63 3.91 -13.21
N VAL A 84 9.35 2.79 -13.14
CA VAL A 84 10.83 2.75 -13.16
C VAL A 84 11.32 1.75 -14.19
N GLY A 85 12.56 1.95 -14.64
CA GLY A 85 13.20 1.10 -15.64
C GLY A 85 12.99 1.55 -17.07
N GLU A 86 13.78 0.97 -17.98
CA GLU A 86 13.74 1.23 -19.42
C GLU A 86 12.72 0.32 -20.11
N LYS A 87 12.56 0.50 -21.43
CA LYS A 87 11.75 -0.39 -22.25
C LYS A 87 12.20 -1.85 -22.08
N ASP A 88 11.26 -2.77 -22.05
CA ASP A 88 11.44 -4.21 -21.83
C ASP A 88 11.85 -4.63 -20.40
N GLY A 89 12.04 -3.68 -19.51
CA GLY A 89 12.34 -3.90 -18.07
C GLY A 89 11.54 -2.99 -17.13
N LYS A 90 10.42 -2.43 -17.59
CA LYS A 90 9.61 -1.54 -16.77
C LYS A 90 8.96 -2.27 -15.60
N SER A 91 9.03 -1.63 -14.46
CA SER A 91 8.39 -2.03 -13.22
C SER A 91 7.87 -0.80 -12.47
N PHE A 92 7.30 -1.01 -11.29
CA PHE A 92 6.71 0.06 -10.52
C PHE A 92 7.22 0.06 -9.09
N ILE A 93 7.25 1.26 -8.50
CA ILE A 93 7.46 1.46 -7.08
C ILE A 93 6.20 2.10 -6.51
N MET A 94 5.62 1.47 -5.50
CA MET A 94 4.53 2.04 -4.71
C MET A 94 5.15 2.65 -3.46
N LYS A 95 4.85 3.93 -3.19
CA LYS A 95 5.32 4.66 -2.02
C LYS A 95 4.14 5.05 -1.16
N LEU A 96 4.05 4.46 0.02
CA LEU A 96 3.04 4.75 1.02
C LEU A 96 3.61 5.72 2.04
N ARG A 97 3.09 6.95 2.06
CA ARG A 97 3.36 7.92 3.12
C ARG A 97 2.28 7.85 4.18
N ILE A 98 2.69 7.71 5.43
CA ILE A 98 1.81 7.71 6.59
C ILE A 98 2.36 8.67 7.65
N TYR A 99 1.47 9.30 8.42
CA TYR A 99 1.83 10.18 9.53
C TYR A 99 0.99 9.85 10.76
N ASN A 100 1.67 9.70 11.90
CA ASN A 100 1.02 9.47 13.18
C ASN A 100 1.40 10.59 14.16
N PRO A 101 0.42 11.24 14.80
CA PRO A 101 0.69 12.34 15.73
C PRO A 101 1.19 11.81 17.08
N GLY A 102 2.07 12.59 17.70
CA GLY A 102 2.70 12.27 18.98
C GLY A 102 3.85 11.27 18.85
N LEU A 103 4.80 11.36 19.76
CA LEU A 103 5.97 10.47 19.81
C LEU A 103 5.83 9.48 20.96
N GLN A 104 4.74 8.72 20.95
CA GLN A 104 4.48 7.70 21.97
C GLN A 104 5.42 6.49 21.81
N SER A 105 5.70 5.80 22.92
CA SER A 105 6.61 4.64 22.94
C SER A 105 6.22 3.54 21.95
N LYS A 106 4.93 3.34 21.72
CA LYS A 106 4.42 2.36 20.76
C LYS A 106 4.79 2.71 19.31
N LEU A 107 4.72 4.00 18.93
CA LEU A 107 5.11 4.48 17.61
C LEU A 107 6.64 4.35 17.44
N LEU A 108 7.42 4.74 18.43
CA LEU A 108 8.88 4.58 18.40
C LEU A 108 9.28 3.11 18.31
N GLY A 109 8.59 2.23 19.04
CA GLY A 109 8.76 0.78 18.95
C GLY A 109 8.45 0.24 17.56
N PHE A 110 7.36 0.69 16.94
CA PHE A 110 7.02 0.34 15.56
C PHE A 110 8.14 0.74 14.59
N ILE A 111 8.63 1.98 14.66
CA ILE A 111 9.71 2.48 13.78
C ILE A 111 10.99 1.65 13.98
N ASN A 112 11.34 1.34 15.23
CA ASN A 112 12.53 0.54 15.55
C ASN A 112 12.44 -0.90 15.02
N LEU A 113 11.27 -1.49 14.98
CA LEU A 113 11.04 -2.80 14.36
C LEU A 113 11.00 -2.70 12.84
N ALA A 114 10.26 -1.73 12.31
CA ALA A 114 10.04 -1.57 10.87
C ALA A 114 11.31 -1.26 10.09
N LYS A 115 12.32 -0.64 10.70
CA LYS A 115 13.55 -0.19 10.00
C LYS A 115 14.32 -1.30 9.28
N ASN A 116 14.21 -2.56 9.72
CA ASN A 116 14.91 -3.71 9.16
C ASN A 116 13.98 -4.87 8.77
N GLU A 117 12.67 -4.69 8.91
CA GLU A 117 11.68 -5.73 8.62
C GLU A 117 10.98 -5.48 7.29
N ASN A 118 10.58 -6.56 6.65
CA ASN A 118 9.69 -6.52 5.51
C ASN A 118 8.24 -6.51 6.02
N LEU A 119 7.52 -5.48 5.67
CA LEU A 119 6.11 -5.32 6.04
C LEU A 119 5.20 -5.59 4.85
N VAL A 120 3.95 -5.85 5.14
CA VAL A 120 2.86 -5.83 4.18
C VAL A 120 1.85 -4.79 4.61
N PHE A 121 1.37 -3.99 3.67
CA PHE A 121 0.32 -3.01 3.90
C PHE A 121 -0.88 -3.26 3.01
N ILE A 122 -2.07 -3.01 3.52
CA ILE A 122 -3.26 -2.79 2.72
C ILE A 122 -3.65 -1.34 2.93
N ALA A 123 -3.54 -0.55 1.87
CA ALA A 123 -3.85 0.87 1.85
C ALA A 123 -5.15 1.09 1.07
N PRO A 124 -6.27 1.42 1.74
CA PRO A 124 -7.49 1.85 1.07
C PRO A 124 -7.32 3.28 0.55
N ASP A 125 -7.99 3.61 -0.55
CA ASP A 125 -8.21 4.99 -0.97
C ASP A 125 -9.59 5.48 -0.52
N ASN A 126 -9.85 6.78 -0.68
CA ASN A 126 -11.15 7.37 -0.32
C ASN A 126 -12.28 7.02 -1.31
N ASN A 127 -11.98 6.30 -2.40
CA ASN A 127 -12.94 5.84 -3.40
C ASN A 127 -13.33 4.36 -3.24
N GLY A 128 -12.84 3.69 -2.19
CA GLY A 128 -13.15 2.31 -1.89
C GLY A 128 -12.24 1.28 -2.58
N ASN A 129 -11.15 1.70 -3.21
CA ASN A 129 -10.15 0.79 -3.74
C ASN A 129 -9.13 0.43 -2.67
N ASN A 130 -8.67 -0.82 -2.65
CA ASN A 130 -7.60 -1.26 -1.78
C ASN A 130 -6.35 -1.56 -2.61
N PHE A 131 -5.19 -1.25 -2.05
CA PHE A 131 -3.90 -1.57 -2.66
C PHE A 131 -3.05 -2.37 -1.69
N LEU A 132 -2.51 -3.48 -2.16
CA LEU A 132 -1.63 -4.35 -1.38
C LEU A 132 -0.18 -4.02 -1.71
N LEU A 133 0.58 -3.64 -0.69
CA LEU A 133 2.01 -3.42 -0.77
C LEU A 133 2.74 -4.59 -0.11
N GLY A 134 3.19 -5.50 -0.92
CA GLY A 134 3.90 -6.71 -0.50
C GLY A 134 3.43 -7.94 -1.27
N ASP A 135 4.35 -8.88 -1.44
CA ASP A 135 4.12 -10.20 -2.02
C ASP A 135 4.98 -11.27 -1.31
N ALA A 136 4.91 -12.51 -1.78
CA ALA A 136 5.65 -13.61 -1.17
C ALA A 136 7.18 -13.45 -1.25
N LEU A 137 7.68 -12.68 -2.21
CA LEU A 137 9.12 -12.48 -2.44
C LEU A 137 9.63 -11.18 -1.83
N ARG A 138 8.77 -10.14 -1.79
CA ARG A 138 9.16 -8.78 -1.39
C ARG A 138 8.12 -8.17 -0.47
N GLY A 139 8.58 -7.58 0.62
CA GLY A 139 7.76 -6.73 1.48
C GLY A 139 7.95 -5.26 1.16
N ALA A 140 7.09 -4.45 1.75
CA ALA A 140 7.30 -3.01 1.85
C ALA A 140 8.37 -2.74 2.91
N ILE A 141 9.33 -1.88 2.59
CA ILE A 141 10.43 -1.50 3.46
C ILE A 141 10.31 -0.04 3.88
N LEU A 142 10.77 0.30 5.07
CA LEU A 142 10.88 1.68 5.51
C LEU A 142 11.97 2.38 4.69
N ASP A 143 11.54 3.26 3.79
CA ASP A 143 12.44 3.98 2.88
C ASP A 143 13.03 5.21 3.56
N SER A 144 12.19 6.00 4.23
CA SER A 144 12.62 7.20 4.96
C SER A 144 11.64 7.60 6.06
N ILE A 145 12.15 8.41 6.99
CA ILE A 145 11.35 9.11 7.99
C ILE A 145 11.20 10.55 7.50
N ASP A 146 9.95 10.99 7.36
CA ASP A 146 9.61 12.32 6.85
C ASP A 146 8.88 13.12 7.93
N GLY A 147 9.58 14.11 8.49
CA GLY A 147 8.98 15.04 9.45
C GLY A 147 8.78 14.49 10.86
N MET A 148 9.66 13.61 11.34
CA MET A 148 9.65 13.22 12.74
C MET A 148 10.20 14.37 13.60
N THR A 149 9.34 14.95 14.45
CA THR A 149 9.69 16.12 15.26
C THR A 149 8.88 16.18 16.54
N THR A 150 9.48 16.77 17.57
CA THR A 150 8.79 17.16 18.81
C THR A 150 8.07 18.51 18.69
N GLY A 151 8.30 19.22 17.57
CA GLY A 151 7.94 20.63 17.44
C GLY A 151 8.92 21.53 18.21
N GLN A 152 9.03 22.78 17.78
CA GLN A 152 9.82 23.79 18.46
C GLN A 152 8.93 24.75 19.28
N LYS A 153 7.74 25.01 18.76
CA LYS A 153 6.74 25.88 19.40
C LYS A 153 5.55 25.08 19.88
N THR A 154 4.82 25.61 20.84
CA THR A 154 3.65 24.95 21.44
C THR A 154 2.52 24.68 20.42
N GLU A 155 2.44 25.50 19.37
CA GLU A 155 1.45 25.35 18.27
C GLU A 155 1.85 24.30 17.22
N GLU A 156 3.12 23.86 17.22
CA GLU A 156 3.59 22.85 16.27
C GLU A 156 3.19 21.44 16.74
N ARG A 157 2.73 20.64 15.80
CA ARG A 157 2.27 19.28 16.05
C ARG A 157 3.46 18.28 16.09
N PRO A 158 3.75 17.65 17.23
CA PRO A 158 4.73 16.56 17.26
C PRO A 158 4.18 15.32 16.57
N GLY A 159 5.05 14.53 15.99
CA GLY A 159 4.67 13.27 15.33
C GLY A 159 5.77 12.71 14.46
N ALA A 160 5.44 11.64 13.74
CA ALA A 160 6.36 11.03 12.79
C ALA A 160 5.63 10.69 11.48
N GLY A 161 6.20 11.21 10.40
CA GLY A 161 5.90 10.77 9.04
C GLY A 161 6.87 9.67 8.63
N MET A 162 6.38 8.70 7.89
CA MET A 162 7.16 7.59 7.37
C MET A 162 6.78 7.31 5.94
N ILE A 163 7.76 6.93 5.13
CA ILE A 163 7.56 6.50 3.75
C ILE A 163 8.00 5.05 3.64
N PHE A 164 7.08 4.20 3.22
CA PHE A 164 7.36 2.80 2.89
C PHE A 164 7.33 2.63 1.38
N SER A 165 8.30 1.90 0.84
CA SER A 165 8.38 1.60 -0.58
C SER A 165 8.22 0.11 -0.84
N TYR A 166 7.48 -0.22 -1.89
CA TYR A 166 7.30 -1.59 -2.38
C TYR A 166 7.51 -1.63 -3.90
N LYS A 167 8.35 -2.55 -4.35
CA LYS A 167 8.68 -2.73 -5.77
C LYS A 167 7.89 -3.89 -6.35
N THR A 168 7.17 -3.63 -7.43
CA THR A 168 6.31 -4.63 -8.09
C THR A 168 6.42 -4.56 -9.61
N ALA A 169 6.18 -5.68 -10.27
CA ALA A 169 6.09 -5.70 -11.73
C ALA A 169 4.77 -5.11 -12.25
N ASN A 170 3.69 -5.21 -11.48
CA ASN A 170 2.34 -4.80 -11.87
C ASN A 170 1.66 -3.98 -10.78
N ILE A 171 0.88 -2.98 -11.18
CA ILE A 171 -0.03 -2.26 -10.27
C ILE A 171 -1.38 -2.94 -10.36
N CYS A 172 -1.89 -3.43 -9.24
CA CYS A 172 -3.19 -4.09 -9.18
C CYS A 172 -3.99 -3.62 -7.96
N GLN A 173 -5.30 -3.57 -8.10
CA GLN A 173 -6.21 -3.42 -6.97
C GLN A 173 -6.28 -4.74 -6.19
N TYR A 174 -6.31 -4.62 -4.88
CA TYR A 174 -6.61 -5.75 -3.99
C TYR A 174 -8.12 -5.83 -3.78
N THR A 175 -8.73 -6.91 -4.26
CA THR A 175 -10.18 -7.13 -4.18
C THR A 175 -10.59 -8.13 -3.10
N GLY A 176 -9.62 -8.66 -2.35
CA GLY A 176 -9.87 -9.60 -1.27
C GLY A 176 -10.35 -8.95 0.03
N THR A 177 -10.62 -9.78 1.01
CA THR A 177 -11.01 -9.36 2.37
C THR A 177 -9.79 -8.93 3.20
N ILE A 178 -10.05 -8.07 4.22
CA ILE A 178 -9.03 -7.56 5.15
C ILE A 178 -9.20 -8.22 6.51
#